data_ef0ed7f6121850f27a9591590e727286
#
_entry.id   ef0ed7f6121850f27a9591590e727286
#
_cell.length_a   1.000
_cell.length_b   1.000
_cell.length_c   1.000
_cell.angle_alpha   90.00
_cell.angle_beta   90.00
_cell.angle_gamma   90.00
#
_symmetry.space_group_name_H-M   'P 1'
#
loop_
_entity.id
_entity.type
_entity.pdbx_description
1 polymer ?
#
loop_
_entity_poly.entity_id
_entity_poly.type
_entity_poly.pdbx_seq_one_letter_code
_entity_poly.pdbx_strand_id
1 'polypeptide(L)'
;MTEVLVTASFPADLMARISAVSHSLEVAQLDLSRRDWPEGRATTAEILYSYGAGKLPPLDLAPNLRWVQFHTAGINRLRESEIWHSDILLTSASGIHAPNMGQYVMAQILAWANRTPTWFYYQQRGEWPAGRWDKFLPDELRGRTLGILGYGSIGREVARLAKAFGLTVLASKRDARDVKDHGYMVPGAGDPKGVTADRIYPGAAAR
;
A
#
# COMPACT_ATOMS: atom_id res chain seq x y z
N MET A 1 -30.81 11.29 -2.71
CA MET A 1 -29.85 10.46 -1.96
C MET A 1 -28.81 9.99 -2.95
N THR A 2 -27.54 10.01 -2.60
CA THR A 2 -26.44 9.55 -3.48
C THR A 2 -26.28 8.05 -3.34
N GLU A 3 -26.42 7.30 -4.43
CA GLU A 3 -26.26 5.86 -4.43
C GLU A 3 -24.80 5.44 -4.49
N VAL A 4 -24.40 4.59 -3.55
CA VAL A 4 -23.05 4.02 -3.43
C VAL A 4 -23.12 2.50 -3.62
N LEU A 5 -22.48 2.00 -4.66
CA LEU A 5 -22.34 0.56 -4.85
C LEU A 5 -20.98 0.07 -4.35
N VAL A 6 -20.97 -1.02 -3.60
CA VAL A 6 -19.77 -1.65 -3.06
C VAL A 6 -19.61 -3.03 -3.68
N THR A 7 -18.55 -3.25 -4.45
CA THR A 7 -18.26 -4.56 -5.08
C THR A 7 -17.18 -5.36 -4.33
N ALA A 8 -16.67 -4.81 -3.24
CA ALA A 8 -15.85 -5.56 -2.28
C ALA A 8 -16.77 -6.31 -1.31
N SER A 9 -16.42 -7.55 -0.99
CA SER A 9 -17.17 -8.31 0.02
C SER A 9 -16.72 -7.87 1.42
N PHE A 10 -17.56 -7.09 2.09
CA PHE A 10 -17.31 -6.61 3.46
C PHE A 10 -18.30 -7.27 4.45
N PRO A 11 -17.85 -7.53 5.69
CA PRO A 11 -18.73 -7.89 6.80
C PRO A 11 -19.75 -6.78 7.07
N ALA A 12 -20.88 -7.16 7.68
CA ALA A 12 -22.00 -6.24 7.93
C ALA A 12 -21.63 -5.03 8.78
N ASP A 13 -20.73 -5.17 9.74
CA ASP A 13 -20.23 -4.08 10.59
C ASP A 13 -19.45 -3.03 9.78
N LEU A 14 -18.67 -3.43 8.79
CA LEU A 14 -17.95 -2.50 7.89
C LEU A 14 -18.93 -1.82 6.93
N MET A 15 -19.91 -2.55 6.41
CA MET A 15 -20.97 -1.96 5.58
C MET A 15 -21.76 -0.90 6.37
N ALA A 16 -22.12 -1.19 7.62
CA ALA A 16 -22.79 -0.23 8.49
C ALA A 16 -21.93 1.05 8.71
N ARG A 17 -20.62 0.90 8.86
CA ARG A 17 -19.69 2.05 8.98
C ARG A 17 -19.66 2.90 7.71
N ILE A 18 -19.70 2.29 6.53
CA ILE A 18 -19.75 3.04 5.26
C ILE A 18 -21.07 3.81 5.18
N SER A 19 -22.21 3.17 5.49
CA SER A 19 -23.53 3.80 5.48
C SER A 19 -23.65 4.94 6.50
N ALA A 20 -22.96 4.84 7.63
CA ALA A 20 -22.98 5.85 8.70
C ALA A 20 -22.17 7.11 8.37
N VAL A 21 -21.44 7.15 7.26
CA VAL A 21 -20.65 8.33 6.86
C VAL A 21 -21.56 9.54 6.60
N SER A 22 -22.74 9.32 6.00
CA SER A 22 -23.73 10.36 5.80
C SER A 22 -25.14 9.78 5.66
N HIS A 23 -26.14 10.49 6.20
CA HIS A 23 -27.56 10.14 6.03
C HIS A 23 -28.07 10.34 4.59
N SER A 24 -27.32 11.04 3.74
CA SER A 24 -27.66 11.23 2.33
C SER A 24 -27.14 10.12 1.40
N LEU A 25 -26.50 9.10 1.96
CA LEU A 25 -25.99 7.94 1.20
C LEU A 25 -26.98 6.77 1.27
N GLU A 26 -27.20 6.16 0.12
CA GLU A 26 -27.83 4.85 0.00
C GLU A 26 -26.75 3.85 -0.43
N VAL A 27 -26.33 2.97 0.48
CA VAL A 27 -25.19 2.06 0.28
C VAL A 27 -25.68 0.65 0.06
N ALA A 28 -25.34 0.06 -1.08
CA ALA A 28 -25.66 -1.32 -1.43
C ALA A 28 -24.41 -2.11 -1.76
N GLN A 29 -24.31 -3.34 -1.23
CA GLN A 29 -23.23 -4.26 -1.58
C GLN A 29 -23.68 -5.19 -2.72
N LEU A 30 -22.85 -5.29 -3.76
CA LEU A 30 -23.05 -6.21 -4.87
C LEU A 30 -22.05 -7.35 -4.80
N ASP A 31 -22.52 -8.58 -4.80
CA ASP A 31 -21.67 -9.74 -5.03
C ASP A 31 -21.43 -9.93 -6.52
N LEU A 32 -20.26 -9.51 -6.99
CA LEU A 32 -19.77 -9.75 -8.33
C LEU A 32 -18.85 -11.00 -8.39
N SER A 33 -19.20 -12.06 -7.69
CA SER A 33 -18.54 -13.38 -7.83
C SER A 33 -18.73 -13.93 -9.23
N ARG A 34 -19.86 -13.61 -9.87
CA ARG A 34 -20.09 -13.74 -11.32
C ARG A 34 -19.58 -12.46 -11.99
N ARG A 35 -18.86 -12.59 -13.10
CA ARG A 35 -18.15 -11.49 -13.76
C ARG A 35 -19.05 -10.40 -14.35
N ASP A 36 -20.34 -10.67 -14.53
CA ASP A 36 -21.26 -9.79 -15.24
C ASP A 36 -21.99 -8.87 -14.24
N TRP A 37 -22.10 -7.61 -14.64
CA TRP A 37 -22.90 -6.64 -13.91
C TRP A 37 -24.38 -6.96 -14.05
N PRO A 38 -25.15 -6.99 -12.95
CA PRO A 38 -26.60 -7.16 -13.04
C PRO A 38 -27.22 -6.00 -13.81
N GLU A 39 -28.16 -6.32 -14.70
CA GLU A 39 -28.86 -5.33 -15.51
C GLU A 39 -29.47 -4.20 -14.63
N GLY A 40 -29.28 -2.98 -15.04
CA GLY A 40 -29.81 -1.79 -14.37
C GLY A 40 -29.15 -1.41 -13.05
N ARG A 41 -28.31 -2.24 -12.45
CA ARG A 41 -27.74 -1.95 -11.09
C ARG A 41 -26.68 -0.85 -11.08
N ALA A 42 -26.02 -0.58 -12.19
CA ALA A 42 -25.04 0.48 -12.27
C ALA A 42 -25.63 1.82 -12.72
N THR A 43 -26.87 1.82 -13.21
CA THR A 43 -27.50 2.98 -13.89
C THR A 43 -27.70 4.18 -12.98
N THR A 44 -28.02 3.96 -11.70
CA THR A 44 -28.30 5.01 -10.71
C THR A 44 -27.14 5.35 -9.83
N ALA A 45 -26.08 4.51 -9.83
CA ALA A 45 -24.92 4.68 -8.98
C ALA A 45 -24.11 5.93 -9.32
N GLU A 46 -23.89 6.78 -8.34
CA GLU A 46 -23.00 7.94 -8.44
C GLU A 46 -21.59 7.63 -7.93
N ILE A 47 -21.47 6.73 -6.97
CA ILE A 47 -20.21 6.31 -6.35
C ILE A 47 -20.07 4.80 -6.42
N LEU A 48 -18.88 4.34 -6.82
CA LEU A 48 -18.52 2.93 -6.82
C LEU A 48 -17.32 2.69 -5.90
N TYR A 49 -17.49 1.85 -4.89
CA TYR A 49 -16.38 1.29 -4.14
C TYR A 49 -16.00 -0.06 -4.75
N SER A 50 -14.91 -0.11 -5.51
CA SER A 50 -14.51 -1.30 -6.26
C SER A 50 -13.32 -2.03 -5.61
N TYR A 51 -13.37 -3.36 -5.57
CA TYR A 51 -12.21 -4.16 -5.13
C TYR A 51 -11.00 -3.94 -6.04
N GLY A 52 -11.20 -3.68 -7.33
CA GLY A 52 -10.13 -3.44 -8.29
C GLY A 52 -10.63 -3.24 -9.71
N ALA A 53 -9.71 -3.06 -10.64
CA ALA A 53 -10.00 -2.76 -12.05
C ALA A 53 -10.92 -3.77 -12.77
N GLY A 54 -10.89 -5.04 -12.37
CA GLY A 54 -11.73 -6.09 -12.99
C GLY A 54 -13.18 -6.13 -12.51
N LYS A 55 -13.60 -5.17 -11.68
CA LYS A 55 -14.95 -5.08 -11.10
C LYS A 55 -15.62 -3.75 -11.43
N LEU A 56 -15.28 -3.17 -12.57
CA LEU A 56 -15.90 -1.94 -13.07
C LEU A 56 -17.06 -2.28 -14.03
N PRO A 57 -18.16 -1.51 -14.02
CA PRO A 57 -19.17 -1.61 -15.03
C PRO A 57 -18.66 -1.04 -16.36
N PRO A 58 -19.21 -1.47 -17.49
CA PRO A 58 -19.14 -0.71 -18.74
C PRO A 58 -19.68 0.72 -18.51
N LEU A 59 -19.04 1.73 -19.07
CA LEU A 59 -19.39 3.14 -18.79
C LEU A 59 -20.79 3.51 -19.32
N ASP A 60 -21.22 2.90 -20.40
CA ASP A 60 -22.56 3.05 -20.98
C ASP A 60 -23.68 2.55 -20.04
N LEU A 61 -23.36 1.60 -19.17
CA LEU A 61 -24.28 1.09 -18.14
C LEU A 61 -24.26 1.90 -16.84
N ALA A 62 -23.33 2.82 -16.68
CA ALA A 62 -23.15 3.64 -15.48
C ALA A 62 -23.10 5.16 -15.77
N PRO A 63 -24.16 5.73 -16.40
CA PRO A 63 -24.16 7.12 -16.86
C PRO A 63 -24.08 8.17 -15.75
N ASN A 64 -24.42 7.80 -14.52
CA ASN A 64 -24.41 8.71 -13.36
C ASN A 64 -23.13 8.58 -12.51
N LEU A 65 -22.20 7.68 -12.87
CA LEU A 65 -21.00 7.41 -12.10
C LEU A 65 -20.05 8.63 -12.15
N ARG A 66 -19.70 9.15 -10.98
CA ARG A 66 -18.88 10.36 -10.82
C ARG A 66 -17.59 10.09 -10.04
N TRP A 67 -17.58 9.05 -9.21
CA TRP A 67 -16.43 8.72 -8.37
C TRP A 67 -16.26 7.20 -8.22
N VAL A 68 -15.03 6.73 -8.41
CA VAL A 68 -14.64 5.35 -8.08
C VAL A 68 -13.53 5.35 -7.04
N GLN A 69 -13.83 4.78 -5.89
CA GLN A 69 -12.84 4.46 -4.87
C GLN A 69 -12.37 3.01 -5.06
N PHE A 70 -11.09 2.82 -5.30
CA PHE A 70 -10.51 1.48 -5.37
C PHE A 70 -10.02 1.01 -4.00
N HIS A 71 -10.36 -0.23 -3.64
CA HIS A 71 -9.84 -0.91 -2.46
C HIS A 71 -8.34 -1.23 -2.58
N THR A 72 -7.85 -1.40 -3.80
CA THR A 72 -6.43 -1.64 -4.08
C THR A 72 -5.63 -0.32 -4.07
N ALA A 73 -4.36 -0.39 -3.65
CA ALA A 73 -3.46 0.77 -3.72
C ALA A 73 -3.01 1.06 -5.17
N GLY A 74 -2.75 0.03 -5.97
CA GLY A 74 -2.29 0.15 -7.35
C GLY A 74 -3.43 0.07 -8.36
N ILE A 75 -3.55 1.07 -9.23
CA ILE A 75 -4.55 1.16 -10.30
C ILE A 75 -3.92 1.32 -11.69
N ASN A 76 -2.65 0.97 -11.86
CA ASN A 76 -1.90 1.15 -13.11
C ASN A 76 -2.53 0.44 -14.32
N ARG A 77 -3.26 -0.66 -14.09
CA ARG A 77 -3.96 -1.42 -15.15
C ARG A 77 -5.10 -0.64 -15.81
N LEU A 78 -5.54 0.46 -15.20
CA LEU A 78 -6.59 1.29 -15.76
C LEU A 78 -6.09 2.31 -16.78
N ARG A 79 -4.79 2.53 -16.92
CA ARG A 79 -4.23 3.59 -17.77
C ARG A 79 -4.67 3.53 -19.24
N GLU A 80 -4.97 2.33 -19.71
CA GLU A 80 -5.43 2.09 -21.09
C GLU A 80 -6.96 1.91 -21.19
N SER A 81 -7.70 2.09 -20.10
CA SER A 81 -9.14 1.92 -20.07
C SER A 81 -9.87 3.24 -20.29
N GLU A 82 -11.10 3.15 -20.79
CA GLU A 82 -11.96 4.31 -21.03
C GLU A 82 -12.18 5.14 -19.77
N ILE A 83 -12.34 4.51 -18.60
CA ILE A 83 -12.57 5.21 -17.34
C ILE A 83 -11.40 6.11 -16.95
N TRP A 84 -10.17 5.76 -17.33
CA TRP A 84 -8.99 6.58 -17.06
C TRP A 84 -9.02 7.92 -17.80
N HIS A 85 -9.67 7.95 -18.95
CA HIS A 85 -9.80 9.12 -19.83
C HIS A 85 -11.14 9.82 -19.69
N SER A 86 -12.00 9.39 -18.75
CA SER A 86 -13.29 10.02 -18.44
C SER A 86 -13.15 11.11 -17.37
N ASP A 87 -14.23 11.85 -17.14
CA ASP A 87 -14.33 12.85 -16.08
C ASP A 87 -14.61 12.23 -14.68
N ILE A 88 -14.64 10.90 -14.58
CA ILE A 88 -14.90 10.21 -13.32
C ILE A 88 -13.68 10.34 -12.40
N LEU A 89 -13.90 10.80 -11.18
CA LEU A 89 -12.86 10.87 -10.16
C LEU A 89 -12.40 9.47 -9.77
N LEU A 90 -11.11 9.18 -9.92
CA LEU A 90 -10.52 7.90 -9.53
C LEU A 90 -9.61 8.09 -8.30
N THR A 91 -9.93 7.38 -7.24
CA THR A 91 -9.11 7.34 -6.02
C THR A 91 -8.76 5.92 -5.63
N SER A 92 -7.65 5.73 -4.94
CA SER A 92 -7.16 4.41 -4.54
C SER A 92 -6.82 4.35 -3.04
N ALA A 93 -6.72 3.15 -2.49
CA ALA A 93 -6.30 2.93 -1.11
C ALA A 93 -4.76 3.01 -0.94
N SER A 94 -4.10 3.93 -1.66
CA SER A 94 -2.67 4.16 -1.50
C SER A 94 -2.35 4.61 -0.07
N GLY A 95 -1.28 4.07 0.51
CA GLY A 95 -0.84 4.40 1.88
C GLY A 95 -1.22 3.37 2.94
N ILE A 96 -2.30 2.63 2.78
CA ILE A 96 -2.79 1.66 3.79
C ILE A 96 -1.81 0.51 4.10
N HIS A 97 -0.95 0.17 3.15
CA HIS A 97 -0.01 -0.95 3.29
C HIS A 97 1.30 -0.57 3.97
N ALA A 98 1.54 0.71 4.26
CA ALA A 98 2.82 1.17 4.76
C ALA A 98 3.26 0.45 6.06
N PRO A 99 2.42 0.29 7.11
CA PRO A 99 2.84 -0.38 8.33
C PRO A 99 3.23 -1.85 8.10
N ASN A 100 2.39 -2.62 7.41
CA ASN A 100 2.66 -4.04 7.18
C ASN A 100 3.88 -4.25 6.30
N MET A 101 4.01 -3.48 5.23
CA MET A 101 5.16 -3.57 4.32
C MET A 101 6.45 -3.09 4.99
N GLY A 102 6.38 -2.04 5.82
CA GLY A 102 7.52 -1.58 6.60
C GLY A 102 8.03 -2.66 7.55
N GLN A 103 7.14 -3.31 8.29
CA GLN A 103 7.48 -4.43 9.18
C GLN A 103 8.06 -5.61 8.40
N TYR A 104 7.45 -5.98 7.27
CA TYR A 104 7.97 -7.05 6.41
C TYR A 104 9.39 -6.77 5.94
N VAL A 105 9.65 -5.56 5.42
CA VAL A 105 11.01 -5.18 4.96
C VAL A 105 12.02 -5.25 6.10
N MET A 106 11.68 -4.70 7.27
CA MET A 106 12.58 -4.76 8.42
C MET A 106 12.81 -6.19 8.92
N ALA A 107 11.78 -7.04 8.90
CA ALA A 107 11.94 -8.45 9.24
C ALA A 107 12.94 -9.16 8.30
N GLN A 108 12.89 -8.88 6.99
CA GLN A 108 13.85 -9.45 6.03
C GLN A 108 15.28 -8.92 6.26
N ILE A 109 15.45 -7.62 6.51
CA ILE A 109 16.75 -7.02 6.82
C ILE A 109 17.34 -7.64 8.08
N LEU A 110 16.53 -7.79 9.14
CA LEU A 110 16.96 -8.40 10.40
C LEU A 110 17.27 -9.90 10.23
N ALA A 111 16.46 -10.62 9.46
CA ALA A 111 16.71 -12.02 9.18
C ALA A 111 18.05 -12.22 8.44
N TRP A 112 18.34 -11.36 7.48
CA TRP A 112 19.62 -11.36 6.76
C TRP A 112 20.79 -11.02 7.68
N ALA A 113 20.69 -9.93 8.43
CA ALA A 113 21.74 -9.47 9.34
C ALA A 113 22.05 -10.51 10.42
N ASN A 114 21.03 -11.19 10.93
CA ASN A 114 21.19 -12.25 11.94
C ASN A 114 21.51 -13.63 11.37
N ARG A 115 21.82 -13.75 10.08
CA ARG A 115 22.11 -15.04 9.44
C ARG A 115 21.00 -16.10 9.63
N THR A 116 19.74 -15.64 9.77
CA THR A 116 18.59 -16.52 10.08
C THR A 116 18.46 -17.73 9.13
N PRO A 117 18.61 -17.61 7.80
CA PRO A 117 18.56 -18.77 6.90
C PRO A 117 19.65 -19.80 7.20
N THR A 118 20.84 -19.34 7.59
CA THR A 118 21.98 -20.23 7.90
C THR A 118 21.73 -21.06 9.14
N TRP A 119 21.32 -20.44 10.24
CA TRP A 119 21.10 -21.22 11.46
C TRP A 119 19.80 -22.05 11.39
N PHE A 120 18.75 -21.65 10.63
CA PHE A 120 17.63 -22.54 10.33
C PHE A 120 18.06 -23.79 9.55
N TYR A 121 18.94 -23.64 8.57
CA TYR A 121 19.48 -24.77 7.82
C TYR A 121 20.12 -25.78 8.74
N TYR A 122 20.98 -25.37 9.67
CA TYR A 122 21.63 -26.26 10.63
C TYR A 122 20.67 -26.83 11.68
N GLN A 123 19.70 -25.98 12.15
CA GLN A 123 18.68 -26.42 13.10
C GLN A 123 17.84 -27.58 12.55
N GLN A 124 17.39 -27.50 11.31
CA GLN A 124 16.58 -28.54 10.66
C GLN A 124 17.33 -29.87 10.54
N ARG A 125 18.64 -29.84 10.53
CA ARG A 125 19.49 -31.00 10.43
C ARG A 125 19.94 -31.54 11.80
N GLY A 126 19.60 -30.85 12.88
CA GLY A 126 20.09 -31.18 14.21
C GLY A 126 21.60 -31.03 14.35
N GLU A 127 22.23 -30.21 13.51
CA GLU A 127 23.66 -30.01 13.43
C GLU A 127 24.11 -28.77 14.21
N TRP A 128 25.20 -28.95 15.01
CA TRP A 128 25.91 -27.85 15.65
C TRP A 128 27.31 -27.74 15.03
N PRO A 129 27.49 -26.95 13.94
CA PRO A 129 28.69 -27.06 13.10
C PRO A 129 29.96 -26.56 13.77
N ALA A 130 31.09 -27.12 13.38
CA ALA A 130 32.37 -26.50 13.63
C ALA A 130 32.45 -25.13 12.90
N GLY A 131 33.16 -24.17 13.48
CA GLY A 131 33.24 -22.82 12.95
C GLY A 131 31.91 -22.05 13.05
N ARG A 132 31.01 -22.41 13.96
CA ARG A 132 29.71 -21.78 14.19
C ARG A 132 29.81 -20.28 14.50
N TRP A 133 30.90 -19.84 15.14
CA TRP A 133 31.11 -18.43 15.44
C TRP A 133 31.22 -17.59 14.18
N ASP A 134 31.85 -18.07 13.12
CA ASP A 134 31.96 -17.38 11.86
C ASP A 134 30.65 -17.50 11.04
N LYS A 135 29.99 -18.68 11.13
CA LYS A 135 28.75 -18.96 10.39
C LYS A 135 27.54 -18.18 10.91
N PHE A 136 27.45 -18.04 12.24
CA PHE A 136 26.28 -17.49 12.92
C PHE A 136 26.50 -16.07 13.46
N LEU A 137 27.70 -15.51 13.30
CA LEU A 137 27.97 -14.15 13.74
C LEU A 137 27.05 -13.16 13.02
N PRO A 138 26.20 -12.43 13.75
CA PRO A 138 25.32 -11.46 13.15
C PRO A 138 26.08 -10.21 12.68
N ASP A 139 25.54 -9.54 11.68
CA ASP A 139 25.97 -8.20 11.31
C ASP A 139 25.17 -7.16 12.11
N GLU A 140 25.83 -6.34 12.90
CA GLU A 140 25.18 -5.24 13.61
C GLU A 140 24.66 -4.20 12.62
N LEU A 141 23.37 -3.80 12.75
CA LEU A 141 22.75 -2.81 11.88
C LEU A 141 23.05 -1.37 12.30
N ARG A 142 23.30 -1.13 13.59
CA ARG A 142 23.62 0.20 14.11
C ARG A 142 24.81 0.81 13.38
N GLY A 143 24.63 2.05 12.90
CA GLY A 143 25.65 2.77 12.14
C GLY A 143 25.80 2.33 10.67
N ARG A 144 25.07 1.29 10.24
CA ARG A 144 25.00 0.94 8.81
C ARG A 144 24.10 1.89 8.05
N THR A 145 24.20 1.87 6.72
CA THR A 145 23.41 2.72 5.82
C THR A 145 22.38 1.88 5.08
N LEU A 146 21.13 2.34 5.11
CA LEU A 146 20.02 1.80 4.33
C LEU A 146 19.70 2.76 3.17
N GLY A 147 19.78 2.25 1.93
CA GLY A 147 19.32 2.95 0.74
C GLY A 147 17.86 2.60 0.42
N ILE A 148 17.01 3.60 0.22
CA ILE A 148 15.59 3.42 -0.13
C ILE A 148 15.32 4.03 -1.50
N LEU A 149 15.04 3.18 -2.49
CA LEU A 149 14.62 3.61 -3.82
C LEU A 149 13.10 3.81 -3.85
N GLY A 150 12.66 5.06 -3.76
CA GLY A 150 11.25 5.44 -3.69
C GLY A 150 10.79 5.83 -2.27
N TYR A 151 10.82 7.12 -1.97
CA TYR A 151 10.40 7.68 -0.68
C TYR A 151 8.91 8.03 -0.67
N GLY A 152 8.07 7.03 -0.99
CA GLY A 152 6.61 7.06 -0.84
C GLY A 152 6.16 6.53 0.53
N SER A 153 4.88 6.21 0.70
CA SER A 153 4.31 5.76 1.99
C SER A 153 5.06 4.59 2.63
N ILE A 154 5.40 3.56 1.86
CA ILE A 154 6.15 2.39 2.36
C ILE A 154 7.59 2.79 2.70
N GLY A 155 8.29 3.48 1.79
CA GLY A 155 9.69 3.88 2.02
C GLY A 155 9.86 4.77 3.26
N ARG A 156 8.88 5.63 3.52
CA ARG A 156 8.85 6.48 4.73
C ARG A 156 8.68 5.66 6.01
N GLU A 157 7.82 4.65 5.98
CA GLU A 157 7.64 3.77 7.13
C GLU A 157 8.88 2.90 7.38
N VAL A 158 9.49 2.37 6.32
CA VAL A 158 10.79 1.67 6.41
C VAL A 158 11.86 2.59 7.01
N ALA A 159 11.94 3.84 6.57
CA ALA A 159 12.88 4.82 7.12
C ALA A 159 12.67 5.03 8.61
N ARG A 160 11.42 5.24 9.05
CA ARG A 160 11.07 5.43 10.46
C ARG A 160 11.50 4.23 11.31
N LEU A 161 11.21 3.02 10.84
CA LEU A 161 11.61 1.79 11.54
C LEU A 161 13.14 1.61 11.54
N ALA A 162 13.80 1.86 10.41
CA ALA A 162 15.26 1.75 10.28
C ALA A 162 16.00 2.70 11.24
N LYS A 163 15.49 3.91 11.43
CA LYS A 163 16.05 4.87 12.41
C LYS A 163 15.99 4.33 13.83
N ALA A 164 14.94 3.58 14.20
CA ALA A 164 14.86 2.96 15.52
C ALA A 164 15.95 1.89 15.76
N PHE A 165 16.46 1.27 14.67
CA PHE A 165 17.61 0.35 14.71
C PHE A 165 18.96 1.06 14.57
N GLY A 166 19.00 2.38 14.55
CA GLY A 166 20.23 3.16 14.47
C GLY A 166 20.88 3.19 13.08
N LEU A 167 20.13 2.91 12.02
CA LEU A 167 20.61 3.01 10.65
C LEU A 167 20.66 4.48 10.18
N THR A 168 21.62 4.77 9.31
CA THR A 168 21.59 5.96 8.45
C THR A 168 20.71 5.67 7.25
N VAL A 169 19.79 6.57 6.91
CA VAL A 169 18.83 6.38 5.83
C VAL A 169 19.07 7.36 4.70
N LEU A 170 19.40 6.82 3.53
CA LEU A 170 19.47 7.56 2.27
C LEU A 170 18.29 7.17 1.39
N ALA A 171 17.55 8.13 0.88
CA ALA A 171 16.36 7.85 0.10
C ALA A 171 16.40 8.55 -1.26
N SER A 172 15.66 8.03 -2.24
CA SER A 172 15.38 8.73 -3.48
C SER A 172 13.90 8.99 -3.67
N LYS A 173 13.54 10.15 -4.23
CA LYS A 173 12.18 10.54 -4.57
C LYS A 173 12.17 11.20 -5.95
N ARG A 174 11.09 10.99 -6.73
CA ARG A 174 10.97 11.57 -8.08
C ARG A 174 11.13 13.09 -8.03
N ASP A 175 10.41 13.75 -7.14
CA ASP A 175 10.58 15.17 -6.82
C ASP A 175 11.15 15.31 -5.40
N ALA A 176 12.46 15.55 -5.32
CA ALA A 176 13.14 15.75 -4.04
C ALA A 176 12.96 17.16 -3.44
N ARG A 177 12.33 18.10 -4.17
CA ARG A 177 12.01 19.46 -3.67
C ARG A 177 10.78 19.39 -2.76
N ASP A 178 9.82 18.54 -3.10
CA ASP A 178 8.64 18.29 -2.27
C ASP A 178 8.86 17.04 -1.41
N VAL A 179 9.44 17.25 -0.23
CA VAL A 179 9.75 16.16 0.71
C VAL A 179 8.55 15.68 1.54
N LYS A 180 7.45 16.46 1.59
CA LYS A 180 6.26 16.10 2.37
C LYS A 180 5.50 14.94 1.74
N ASP A 181 4.74 14.24 2.55
CA ASP A 181 3.74 13.27 2.08
C ASP A 181 2.36 13.93 2.07
N HIS A 182 1.71 13.90 0.91
CA HIS A 182 0.37 14.45 0.70
C HIS A 182 -0.69 13.35 0.59
N GLY A 183 -0.28 12.08 0.66
CA GLY A 183 -1.17 10.93 0.60
C GLY A 183 -1.78 10.57 1.94
N TYR A 184 -2.69 9.57 1.92
CA TYR A 184 -3.19 8.97 3.15
C TYR A 184 -2.06 8.27 3.90
N MET A 185 -2.06 8.43 5.20
CA MET A 185 -1.10 7.80 6.11
C MET A 185 -1.81 7.24 7.32
N VAL A 186 -1.46 6.01 7.66
CA VAL A 186 -1.95 5.39 8.91
C VAL A 186 -1.40 6.20 10.10
N PRO A 187 -2.23 6.56 11.09
CA PRO A 187 -1.77 7.31 12.26
C PRO A 187 -0.55 6.66 12.94
N GLY A 188 0.48 7.45 13.21
CA GLY A 188 1.72 6.98 13.83
C GLY A 188 2.69 6.26 12.91
N ALA A 189 2.36 6.06 11.63
CA ALA A 189 3.26 5.49 10.63
C ALA A 189 3.90 6.55 9.74
N GLY A 190 4.93 6.15 8.99
CA GLY A 190 5.56 6.94 7.95
C GLY A 190 6.35 8.15 8.44
N ASP A 191 6.48 9.14 7.54
CA ASP A 191 7.21 10.40 7.75
C ASP A 191 6.49 11.53 7.00
N PRO A 192 5.44 12.10 7.58
CA PRO A 192 4.62 13.13 6.92
C PRO A 192 5.41 14.38 6.54
N LYS A 193 6.41 14.72 7.32
CA LYS A 193 7.21 15.95 7.14
C LYS A 193 8.42 15.74 6.21
N GLY A 194 8.82 14.51 5.92
CA GLY A 194 10.00 14.20 5.11
C GLY A 194 11.32 14.48 5.81
N VAL A 195 11.39 14.28 7.14
CA VAL A 195 12.55 14.60 7.97
C VAL A 195 13.27 13.38 8.52
N THR A 196 12.74 12.19 8.31
CA THR A 196 13.28 10.95 8.89
C THR A 196 14.49 10.42 8.13
N ALA A 197 14.51 10.54 6.79
CA ALA A 197 15.69 10.22 6.00
C ALA A 197 16.80 11.26 6.24
N ASP A 198 18.04 10.78 6.43
CA ASP A 198 19.21 11.65 6.62
C ASP A 198 19.52 12.44 5.34
N ARG A 199 19.21 11.88 4.16
CA ARG A 199 19.30 12.57 2.88
C ARG A 199 18.32 12.02 1.86
N ILE A 200 17.70 12.92 1.09
CA ILE A 200 16.80 12.58 -0.02
C ILE A 200 17.42 13.08 -1.32
N TYR A 201 17.53 12.18 -2.30
CA TYR A 201 18.08 12.44 -3.62
C TYR A 201 16.98 12.51 -4.68
N PRO A 202 17.11 13.32 -5.72
CA PRO A 202 16.21 13.26 -6.87
C PRO A 202 16.34 11.91 -7.59
N GLY A 203 15.21 11.34 -8.02
CA GLY A 203 15.16 10.01 -8.64
C GLY A 203 16.02 9.87 -9.91
N ALA A 204 16.28 10.96 -10.63
CA ALA A 204 17.18 10.98 -11.78
C ALA A 204 18.67 10.78 -11.41
N ALA A 205 19.04 11.08 -10.17
CA ALA A 205 20.41 10.90 -9.66
C ALA A 205 20.68 9.49 -9.11
N ALA A 206 19.66 8.62 -9.10
CA ALA A 206 19.75 7.23 -8.63
C ALA A 206 19.98 6.23 -9.79
N ARG A 207 20.30 6.72 -10.99
CA ARG A 207 20.65 5.91 -12.19
C ARG A 207 22.14 5.71 -12.29
#